data_5747f56b1e715477a1a004073e7fe01c
#
_entry.id   5747f56b1e715477a1a004073e7fe01c
#
_cell.length_a   1.000
_cell.length_b   1.000
_cell.length_c   1.000
_cell.angle_alpha   90.00
_cell.angle_beta   90.00
_cell.angle_gamma   90.00
#
_symmetry.space_group_name_H-M   'P 1'
#
loop_
_entity.id
_entity.type
_entity.pdbx_description
1 polymer ?
#
loop_
_entity_poly.entity_id
_entity_poly.type
_entity_poly.pdbx_seq_one_letter_code
_entity_poly.pdbx_strand_id
1 'polypeptide(L)'
;MRLLLIASAPVEFCGAELHSARRFPIVAGACAVDWSRTYRLGSHDVLAVANGAGSLRAASALDAVADTFLPDAVISTGFCGALDPQLRVADVVVATSVVGPDRSYPALPVSTAARHHSGVVCSVDHVAQTAEEKRLLRAGGAMVVEMEAAGVAARAQARGLPFYCVRVVTDLAGETMANDFNAALRADGHFDTMVVLRGALRRPLARVPELCRLRQRSVRAARVLGVFFANCRY
;
A
#
# COMPACT_ATOMS: atom_id res chain seq x y z
N MET A 1 -15.65 -5.63 -14.21
CA MET A 1 -15.10 -6.45 -13.13
C MET A 1 -15.30 -5.72 -11.81
N ARG A 2 -15.43 -6.49 -10.73
CA ARG A 2 -15.50 -6.01 -9.35
C ARG A 2 -14.11 -6.14 -8.73
N LEU A 3 -13.46 -5.02 -8.45
CA LEU A 3 -12.10 -4.98 -7.95
C LEU A 3 -12.08 -4.61 -6.47
N LEU A 4 -11.43 -5.42 -5.65
CA LEU A 4 -11.19 -5.11 -4.24
C LEU A 4 -9.77 -4.54 -4.09
N LEU A 5 -9.66 -3.27 -3.71
CA LEU A 5 -8.39 -2.61 -3.42
C LEU A 5 -8.18 -2.55 -1.91
N ILE A 6 -7.04 -3.06 -1.44
CA ILE A 6 -6.68 -3.07 -0.01
C ILE A 6 -5.41 -2.27 0.19
N ALA A 7 -5.47 -1.31 1.12
CA ALA A 7 -4.35 -0.47 1.53
C ALA A 7 -4.31 -0.30 3.06
N SER A 8 -3.28 0.35 3.59
CA SER A 8 -3.15 0.60 5.02
C SER A 8 -3.99 1.79 5.48
N ALA A 9 -4.04 2.87 4.70
CA ALA A 9 -4.66 4.12 5.10
C ALA A 9 -5.51 4.77 3.99
N PRO A 10 -6.58 5.50 4.35
CA PRO A 10 -7.46 6.16 3.38
C PRO A 10 -6.76 7.15 2.45
N VAL A 11 -5.67 7.77 2.91
CA VAL A 11 -4.88 8.74 2.12
C VAL A 11 -4.32 8.15 0.84
N GLU A 12 -4.08 6.84 0.80
CA GLU A 12 -3.55 6.12 -0.36
C GLU A 12 -4.54 6.07 -1.53
N PHE A 13 -5.83 6.25 -1.24
CA PHE A 13 -6.91 6.28 -2.23
C PHE A 13 -7.31 7.68 -2.72
N CYS A 14 -6.76 8.76 -2.15
CA CYS A 14 -7.15 10.13 -2.52
C CYS A 14 -7.00 10.42 -4.02
N GLY A 15 -5.99 9.84 -4.68
CA GLY A 15 -5.80 9.97 -6.13
C GLY A 15 -6.86 9.21 -6.94
N ALA A 16 -7.22 8.01 -6.53
CA ALA A 16 -8.24 7.20 -7.19
C ALA A 16 -9.63 7.85 -7.08
N GLU A 17 -9.94 8.47 -5.95
CA GLU A 17 -11.19 9.21 -5.74
C GLU A 17 -11.36 10.38 -6.73
N LEU A 18 -10.28 11.06 -7.11
CA LEU A 18 -10.31 12.18 -8.08
C LEU A 18 -10.65 11.72 -9.50
N HIS A 19 -10.38 10.47 -9.83
CA HIS A 19 -10.62 9.88 -11.16
C HIS A 19 -11.89 9.03 -11.20
N SER A 20 -12.65 8.97 -10.09
CA SER A 20 -13.86 8.15 -10.00
C SER A 20 -15.10 8.88 -10.54
N ALA A 21 -15.90 8.18 -11.33
CA ALA A 21 -17.12 8.75 -11.94
C ALA A 21 -18.34 8.73 -11.00
N ARG A 22 -18.44 7.77 -10.08
CA ARG A 22 -19.58 7.59 -9.16
C ARG A 22 -19.17 6.85 -7.89
N ARG A 23 -19.84 7.19 -6.77
CA ARG A 23 -19.88 6.38 -5.55
C ARG A 23 -21.17 5.59 -5.54
N PHE A 24 -21.13 4.30 -5.15
CA PHE A 24 -22.33 3.53 -4.86
C PHE A 24 -22.42 3.28 -3.36
N PRO A 25 -23.64 3.13 -2.81
CA PRO A 25 -23.77 2.63 -1.46
C PRO A 25 -23.24 1.18 -1.42
N ILE A 26 -22.42 0.86 -0.43
CA ILE A 26 -22.19 -0.54 -0.05
C ILE A 26 -23.52 -1.00 0.52
N VAL A 27 -24.04 -2.14 0.06
CA VAL A 27 -25.16 -2.80 0.74
C VAL A 27 -24.68 -3.09 2.16
N ALA A 28 -25.32 -2.45 3.12
CA ALA A 28 -24.91 -2.41 4.51
C ALA A 28 -24.96 -3.80 5.14
N GLY A 29 -23.81 -4.49 5.14
CA GLY A 29 -23.48 -5.45 6.17
C GLY A 29 -22.32 -4.81 6.93
N ALA A 30 -22.34 -4.81 8.25
CA ALA A 30 -21.33 -4.19 9.07
C ALA A 30 -19.94 -4.80 8.77
N CYS A 31 -19.24 -4.23 7.77
CA CYS A 31 -17.87 -4.61 7.50
C CYS A 31 -17.01 -4.07 8.64
N ALA A 32 -16.42 -4.94 9.42
CA ALA A 32 -15.50 -4.61 10.50
C ALA A 32 -14.13 -4.16 9.92
N VAL A 33 -14.15 -3.05 9.15
CA VAL A 33 -12.96 -2.41 8.60
C VAL A 33 -12.97 -0.92 8.99
N ASP A 34 -11.78 -0.35 9.16
CA ASP A 34 -11.65 1.02 9.65
C ASP A 34 -12.18 2.05 8.65
N TRP A 35 -12.05 1.75 7.34
CA TRP A 35 -12.54 2.62 6.28
C TRP A 35 -12.82 1.84 5.00
N SER A 36 -13.90 2.18 4.31
CA SER A 36 -14.20 1.65 2.99
C SER A 36 -14.96 2.66 2.13
N ARG A 37 -14.78 2.58 0.81
CA ARG A 37 -15.53 3.34 -0.19
C ARG A 37 -15.68 2.56 -1.48
N THR A 38 -16.82 2.76 -2.12
CA THR A 38 -17.09 2.25 -3.46
C THR A 38 -17.05 3.36 -4.49
N TYR A 39 -16.48 3.07 -5.64
CA TYR A 39 -16.48 3.98 -6.80
C TYR A 39 -16.30 3.21 -8.10
N ARG A 40 -16.54 3.89 -9.22
CA ARG A 40 -16.31 3.33 -10.54
C ARG A 40 -15.04 3.93 -11.14
N LEU A 41 -14.08 3.07 -11.49
CA LEU A 41 -12.89 3.43 -12.26
C LEU A 41 -12.99 2.80 -13.65
N GLY A 42 -13.19 3.64 -14.67
CA GLY A 42 -13.47 3.14 -16.02
C GLY A 42 -14.70 2.22 -16.04
N SER A 43 -14.52 0.98 -16.49
CA SER A 43 -15.56 -0.06 -16.52
C SER A 43 -15.63 -0.91 -15.25
N HIS A 44 -14.80 -0.64 -14.23
CA HIS A 44 -14.68 -1.48 -13.03
C HIS A 44 -15.46 -0.89 -11.86
N ASP A 45 -16.22 -1.74 -11.16
CA ASP A 45 -16.79 -1.44 -9.85
C ASP A 45 -15.71 -1.73 -8.80
N VAL A 46 -15.35 -0.73 -8.02
CA VAL A 46 -14.25 -0.80 -7.07
C VAL A 46 -14.76 -0.66 -5.64
N LEU A 47 -14.35 -1.57 -4.77
CA LEU A 47 -14.38 -1.40 -3.33
C LEU A 47 -12.95 -1.16 -2.83
N ALA A 48 -12.71 0.03 -2.30
CA ALA A 48 -11.46 0.36 -1.63
C ALA A 48 -11.63 0.19 -0.12
N VAL A 49 -10.66 -0.45 0.51
CA VAL A 49 -10.65 -0.74 1.94
C VAL A 49 -9.30 -0.35 2.53
N ALA A 50 -9.33 0.38 3.66
CA ALA A 50 -8.16 0.63 4.48
C ALA A 50 -8.42 0.12 5.90
N ASN A 51 -7.44 -0.59 6.48
CA ASN A 51 -7.63 -1.30 7.75
C ASN A 51 -6.37 -1.28 8.65
N GLY A 52 -5.55 -0.25 8.55
CA GLY A 52 -4.27 -0.16 9.26
C GLY A 52 -3.14 -0.93 8.59
N ALA A 53 -1.91 -0.66 9.03
CA ALA A 53 -0.70 -1.29 8.52
C ALA A 53 -0.53 -2.73 9.03
N GLY A 54 0.11 -3.56 8.21
CA GLY A 54 0.51 -4.92 8.54
C GLY A 54 -0.31 -6.03 7.87
N SER A 55 0.37 -7.14 7.61
CA SER A 55 -0.15 -8.29 6.87
C SER A 55 -1.43 -8.89 7.46
N LEU A 56 -1.53 -8.98 8.78
CA LEU A 56 -2.72 -9.53 9.45
C LEU A 56 -3.94 -8.61 9.29
N ARG A 57 -3.73 -7.30 9.38
CA ARG A 57 -4.78 -6.30 9.21
C ARG A 57 -5.31 -6.27 7.78
N ALA A 58 -4.40 -6.33 6.81
CA ALA A 58 -4.76 -6.39 5.40
C ALA A 58 -5.47 -7.71 5.03
N ALA A 59 -5.04 -8.83 5.60
CA ALA A 59 -5.70 -10.13 5.46
C ALA A 59 -7.13 -10.10 6.02
N SER A 60 -7.31 -9.57 7.23
CA SER A 60 -8.64 -9.45 7.86
C SER A 60 -9.57 -8.52 7.09
N ALA A 61 -9.03 -7.47 6.46
CA ALA A 61 -9.81 -6.58 5.60
C ALA A 61 -10.41 -7.33 4.39
N LEU A 62 -9.63 -8.21 3.77
CA LEU A 62 -10.14 -9.05 2.67
C LEU A 62 -11.24 -9.98 3.17
N ASP A 63 -11.01 -10.68 4.28
CA ASP A 63 -11.99 -11.61 4.83
C ASP A 63 -13.30 -10.91 5.20
N ALA A 64 -13.24 -9.70 5.74
CA ALA A 64 -14.41 -8.94 6.16
C ALA A 64 -15.36 -8.55 5.00
N VAL A 65 -14.83 -8.38 3.78
CA VAL A 65 -15.62 -7.84 2.66
C VAL A 65 -15.81 -8.81 1.51
N ALA A 66 -15.00 -9.87 1.40
CA ALA A 66 -14.98 -10.73 0.23
C ALA A 66 -16.32 -11.42 -0.05
N ASP A 67 -17.00 -11.91 1.00
CA ASP A 67 -18.25 -12.66 0.85
C ASP A 67 -19.45 -11.75 0.55
N THR A 68 -19.36 -10.46 0.88
CA THR A 68 -20.40 -9.46 0.59
C THR A 68 -20.15 -8.78 -0.77
N PHE A 69 -18.91 -8.39 -1.03
CA PHE A 69 -18.55 -7.69 -2.27
C PHE A 69 -18.37 -8.66 -3.44
N LEU A 70 -17.98 -9.92 -3.21
CA LEU A 70 -17.70 -10.96 -4.23
C LEU A 70 -16.76 -10.43 -5.32
N PRO A 71 -15.51 -10.08 -5.01
CA PRO A 71 -14.58 -9.51 -5.98
C PRO A 71 -14.17 -10.52 -7.06
N ASP A 72 -14.01 -10.03 -8.29
CA ASP A 72 -13.42 -10.81 -9.39
C ASP A 72 -11.88 -10.86 -9.26
N ALA A 73 -11.29 -9.86 -8.60
CA ALA A 73 -9.86 -9.79 -8.34
C ALA A 73 -9.56 -8.91 -7.12
N VAL A 74 -8.39 -9.15 -6.50
CA VAL A 74 -7.89 -8.43 -5.34
C VAL A 74 -6.58 -7.73 -5.68
N ILE A 75 -6.46 -6.48 -5.28
CA ILE A 75 -5.27 -5.65 -5.50
C ILE A 75 -4.76 -5.16 -4.14
N SER A 76 -3.59 -5.63 -3.71
CA SER A 76 -2.86 -4.97 -2.63
C SER A 76 -2.22 -3.71 -3.17
N THR A 77 -2.51 -2.58 -2.57
CA THR A 77 -2.01 -1.28 -3.06
C THR A 77 -1.56 -0.39 -1.92
N GLY A 78 -0.91 0.72 -2.27
CA GLY A 78 -0.50 1.73 -1.30
C GLY A 78 0.94 2.17 -1.46
N PHE A 79 1.46 2.80 -0.40
CA PHE A 79 2.81 3.33 -0.34
C PHE A 79 3.85 2.24 -0.11
N CYS A 80 5.10 2.53 -0.51
CA CYS A 80 6.24 1.65 -0.24
C CYS A 80 7.54 2.46 -0.10
N GLY A 81 8.51 1.88 0.58
CA GLY A 81 9.90 2.33 0.57
C GLY A 81 10.65 1.72 -0.61
N ALA A 82 11.44 2.53 -1.32
CA ALA A 82 12.35 2.02 -2.34
C ALA A 82 13.51 1.24 -1.71
N LEU A 83 13.83 0.10 -2.30
CA LEU A 83 15.06 -0.66 -2.04
C LEU A 83 16.04 -0.50 -3.20
N ASP A 84 15.53 -0.36 -4.43
CA ASP A 84 16.34 -0.10 -5.61
C ASP A 84 16.70 1.39 -5.67
N PRO A 85 18.01 1.75 -5.73
CA PRO A 85 18.46 3.13 -5.77
C PRO A 85 18.09 3.87 -7.07
N GLN A 86 17.64 3.17 -8.11
CA GLN A 86 17.17 3.78 -9.35
C GLN A 86 15.74 4.32 -9.24
N LEU A 87 14.96 3.85 -8.26
CA LEU A 87 13.59 4.31 -8.05
C LEU A 87 13.56 5.72 -7.47
N ARG A 88 12.54 6.46 -7.88
CA ARG A 88 12.27 7.84 -7.47
C ARG A 88 10.93 7.94 -6.75
N VAL A 89 10.76 8.99 -5.96
CA VAL A 89 9.47 9.30 -5.33
C VAL A 89 8.37 9.42 -6.37
N ALA A 90 7.26 8.73 -6.12
CA ALA A 90 6.10 8.56 -6.99
C ALA A 90 6.31 7.64 -8.20
N ASP A 91 7.42 6.90 -8.29
CA ASP A 91 7.49 5.77 -9.22
C ASP A 91 6.50 4.69 -8.79
N VAL A 92 5.79 4.12 -9.78
CA VAL A 92 4.86 3.01 -9.57
C VAL A 92 5.60 1.70 -9.82
N VAL A 93 5.40 0.75 -8.92
CA VAL A 93 5.93 -0.62 -9.02
C VAL A 93 4.77 -1.61 -9.06
N VAL A 94 4.70 -2.40 -10.12
CA VAL A 94 3.82 -3.55 -10.26
C VAL A 94 4.59 -4.79 -9.85
N ALA A 95 4.11 -5.51 -8.85
CA ALA A 95 4.80 -6.70 -8.38
C ALA A 95 4.76 -7.82 -9.41
N THR A 96 5.88 -8.50 -9.59
CA THR A 96 5.94 -9.83 -10.23
C THR A 96 5.71 -10.93 -9.20
N SER A 97 6.15 -10.68 -7.96
CA SER A 97 5.89 -11.51 -6.79
C SER A 97 5.99 -10.68 -5.51
N VAL A 98 5.38 -11.18 -4.45
CA VAL A 98 5.48 -10.65 -3.10
C VAL A 98 6.21 -11.66 -2.23
N VAL A 99 7.33 -11.26 -1.63
CA VAL A 99 8.09 -12.09 -0.70
C VAL A 99 7.67 -11.71 0.72
N GLY A 100 7.02 -12.63 1.40
CA GLY A 100 6.70 -12.54 2.83
C GLY A 100 7.72 -13.28 3.69
N PRO A 101 7.51 -13.34 5.03
CA PRO A 101 8.43 -14.02 5.95
C PRO A 101 8.63 -15.50 5.63
N ASP A 102 7.57 -16.21 5.29
CA ASP A 102 7.57 -17.66 5.15
C ASP A 102 7.65 -18.16 3.71
N ARG A 103 7.14 -17.37 2.76
CA ARG A 103 7.05 -17.77 1.35
C ARG A 103 6.89 -16.58 0.39
N SER A 104 7.04 -16.89 -0.90
CA SER A 104 6.74 -15.96 -1.99
C SER A 104 5.39 -16.28 -2.62
N TYR A 105 4.68 -15.22 -3.05
CA TYR A 105 3.39 -15.28 -3.73
C TYR A 105 3.53 -14.65 -5.12
N PRO A 106 3.15 -15.33 -6.20
CA PRO A 106 3.11 -14.72 -7.51
C PRO A 106 2.03 -13.63 -7.56
N ALA A 107 2.30 -12.55 -8.27
CA ALA A 107 1.34 -11.49 -8.55
C ALA A 107 1.13 -11.39 -10.07
N LEU A 108 -0.11 -11.16 -10.48
CA LEU A 108 -0.46 -11.01 -11.88
C LEU A 108 -0.01 -9.64 -12.42
N PRO A 109 0.45 -9.56 -13.68
CA PRO A 109 0.77 -8.31 -14.32
C PRO A 109 -0.50 -7.51 -14.63
N VAL A 110 -0.41 -6.18 -14.61
CA VAL A 110 -1.47 -5.29 -15.09
C VAL A 110 -1.20 -4.89 -16.54
N SER A 111 -2.27 -4.75 -17.33
CA SER A 111 -2.16 -4.21 -18.70
C SER A 111 -2.36 -2.70 -18.67
N THR A 112 -1.33 -1.94 -19.00
CA THR A 112 -1.37 -0.47 -18.98
C THR A 112 -0.30 0.14 -19.88
N ALA A 113 -0.60 1.29 -20.48
CA ALA A 113 0.40 2.12 -21.14
C ALA A 113 1.12 3.10 -20.20
N ALA A 114 0.65 3.20 -18.94
CA ALA A 114 1.27 4.08 -17.94
C ALA A 114 2.66 3.53 -17.55
N ARG A 115 3.62 4.45 -17.42
CA ARG A 115 4.97 4.09 -17.00
C ARG A 115 4.97 3.48 -15.60
N HIS A 116 5.62 2.34 -15.46
CA HIS A 116 5.83 1.64 -14.19
C HIS A 116 7.11 0.81 -14.22
N HIS A 117 7.53 0.36 -13.07
CA HIS A 117 8.56 -0.67 -12.91
C HIS A 117 7.90 -2.00 -12.55
N SER A 118 8.53 -3.10 -12.90
CA SER A 118 8.07 -4.43 -12.52
C SER A 118 9.15 -5.15 -11.73
N GLY A 119 8.81 -5.74 -10.59
CA GLY A 119 9.78 -6.43 -9.75
C GLY A 119 9.21 -7.01 -8.48
N VAL A 120 10.09 -7.50 -7.62
CA VAL A 120 9.75 -8.16 -6.37
C VAL A 120 9.42 -7.12 -5.30
N VAL A 121 8.30 -7.33 -4.59
CA VAL A 121 7.90 -6.57 -3.40
C VAL A 121 8.25 -7.39 -2.16
N CYS A 122 8.97 -6.82 -1.21
CA CYS A 122 9.24 -7.43 0.10
C CYS A 122 8.21 -6.93 1.12
N SER A 123 7.50 -7.87 1.75
CA SER A 123 6.50 -7.57 2.77
C SER A 123 7.08 -7.94 4.14
N VAL A 124 7.24 -6.94 5.00
CA VAL A 124 7.81 -7.06 6.36
C VAL A 124 6.79 -6.65 7.42
N ASP A 125 7.09 -6.84 8.69
CA ASP A 125 6.20 -6.56 9.82
C ASP A 125 6.46 -5.19 10.51
N HIS A 126 7.37 -4.42 9.97
CA HIS A 126 7.79 -3.13 10.52
C HIS A 126 8.16 -2.14 9.42
N VAL A 127 8.32 -0.86 9.76
CA VAL A 127 8.78 0.16 8.82
C VAL A 127 10.31 0.04 8.64
N ALA A 128 10.78 -0.21 7.41
CA ALA A 128 12.20 -0.20 7.09
C ALA A 128 12.74 1.24 7.11
N GLN A 129 13.31 1.65 8.25
CA GLN A 129 13.62 3.06 8.52
C GLN A 129 15.04 3.47 8.14
N THR A 130 15.98 2.53 8.00
CA THR A 130 17.39 2.86 7.75
C THR A 130 17.82 2.47 6.35
N ALA A 131 18.75 3.26 5.78
CA ALA A 131 19.35 2.94 4.48
C ALA A 131 20.09 1.59 4.52
N GLU A 132 20.67 1.21 5.65
CA GLU A 132 21.34 -0.07 5.80
C GLU A 132 20.36 -1.24 5.77
N GLU A 133 19.27 -1.16 6.52
CA GLU A 133 18.20 -2.16 6.50
C GLU A 133 17.63 -2.34 5.08
N LYS A 134 17.33 -1.23 4.40
CA LYS A 134 16.87 -1.26 3.00
C LYS A 134 17.89 -1.94 2.08
N ARG A 135 19.18 -1.69 2.29
CA ARG A 135 20.25 -2.35 1.54
C ARG A 135 20.28 -3.88 1.78
N LEU A 136 20.05 -4.31 3.03
CA LEU A 136 19.96 -5.74 3.36
C LEU A 136 18.75 -6.40 2.71
N LEU A 137 17.57 -5.76 2.77
CA LEU A 137 16.36 -6.25 2.09
C LEU A 137 16.54 -6.29 0.56
N ARG A 138 17.25 -5.31 -0.01
CA ARG A 138 17.60 -5.29 -1.44
C ARG A 138 18.47 -6.47 -1.86
N ALA A 139 19.36 -6.93 -1.01
CA ALA A 139 20.24 -8.09 -1.28
C ALA A 139 19.42 -9.37 -1.56
N GLY A 140 18.21 -9.48 -1.06
CA GLY A 140 17.23 -10.53 -1.40
C GLY A 140 16.55 -10.38 -2.76
N GLY A 141 16.91 -9.36 -3.56
CA GLY A 141 16.38 -9.14 -4.91
C GLY A 141 15.10 -8.27 -4.96
N ALA A 142 14.59 -7.78 -3.83
CA ALA A 142 13.40 -6.96 -3.81
C ALA A 142 13.66 -5.53 -4.31
N MET A 143 12.68 -4.94 -5.00
CA MET A 143 12.73 -3.55 -5.49
C MET A 143 12.19 -2.55 -4.47
N VAL A 144 11.17 -2.94 -3.73
CA VAL A 144 10.47 -2.11 -2.74
C VAL A 144 10.09 -2.93 -1.53
N VAL A 145 9.84 -2.24 -0.40
CA VAL A 145 9.40 -2.82 0.88
C VAL A 145 8.09 -2.18 1.33
N GLU A 146 7.21 -2.99 1.90
CA GLU A 146 5.91 -2.61 2.46
C GLU A 146 5.47 -3.62 3.54
N MET A 147 4.23 -3.53 4.07
CA MET A 147 3.84 -4.31 5.25
C MET A 147 2.56 -5.16 5.07
N GLU A 148 1.86 -5.09 3.94
CA GLU A 148 0.48 -5.62 3.77
C GLU A 148 0.36 -6.75 2.75
N ALA A 149 1.13 -6.68 1.66
CA ALA A 149 0.88 -7.48 0.46
C ALA A 149 0.95 -8.98 0.68
N ALA A 150 1.83 -9.47 1.55
CA ALA A 150 1.91 -10.89 1.85
C ALA A 150 0.62 -11.42 2.49
N GLY A 151 0.00 -10.65 3.39
CA GLY A 151 -1.27 -11.03 4.00
C GLY A 151 -2.42 -11.07 3.00
N VAL A 152 -2.51 -10.06 2.13
CA VAL A 152 -3.51 -10.03 1.05
C VAL A 152 -3.30 -11.19 0.08
N ALA A 153 -2.05 -11.43 -0.35
CA ALA A 153 -1.70 -12.51 -1.27
C ALA A 153 -2.07 -13.89 -0.72
N ALA A 154 -1.76 -14.16 0.56
CA ALA A 154 -2.10 -15.40 1.23
C ALA A 154 -3.61 -15.65 1.24
N ARG A 155 -4.42 -14.62 1.54
CA ARG A 155 -5.88 -14.74 1.56
C ARG A 155 -6.48 -14.84 0.17
N ALA A 156 -5.97 -14.08 -0.79
CA ALA A 156 -6.40 -14.18 -2.19
C ALA A 156 -6.15 -15.61 -2.72
N GLN A 157 -4.97 -16.17 -2.47
CA GLN A 157 -4.65 -17.55 -2.85
C GLN A 157 -5.58 -18.56 -2.19
N ALA A 158 -5.85 -18.43 -0.89
CA ALA A 158 -6.75 -19.33 -0.16
C ALA A 158 -8.20 -19.30 -0.68
N ARG A 159 -8.62 -18.16 -1.27
CA ARG A 159 -9.95 -17.97 -1.86
C ARG A 159 -10.00 -18.22 -3.38
N GLY A 160 -8.88 -18.57 -4.01
CA GLY A 160 -8.79 -18.75 -5.45
C GLY A 160 -9.01 -17.46 -6.26
N LEU A 161 -8.75 -16.30 -5.66
CA LEU A 161 -8.93 -15.00 -6.30
C LEU A 161 -7.66 -14.56 -7.04
N PRO A 162 -7.77 -14.01 -8.27
CA PRO A 162 -6.67 -13.32 -8.94
C PRO A 162 -6.08 -12.23 -8.05
N PHE A 163 -4.75 -12.22 -7.91
CA PHE A 163 -4.04 -11.30 -7.03
C PHE A 163 -3.10 -10.39 -7.82
N TYR A 164 -3.20 -9.10 -7.56
CA TYR A 164 -2.32 -8.05 -8.06
C TYR A 164 -1.69 -7.30 -6.90
N CYS A 165 -0.50 -6.75 -7.10
CA CYS A 165 0.13 -5.86 -6.13
C CYS A 165 0.72 -4.66 -6.87
N VAL A 166 0.28 -3.45 -6.50
CA VAL A 166 0.71 -2.18 -7.10
C VAL A 166 1.10 -1.23 -5.99
N ARG A 167 2.35 -0.79 -6.00
CA ARG A 167 2.91 0.10 -4.99
C ARG A 167 3.41 1.40 -5.62
N VAL A 168 3.45 2.46 -4.81
CA VAL A 168 4.02 3.74 -5.20
C VAL A 168 5.03 4.22 -4.16
N VAL A 169 6.20 4.64 -4.63
CA VAL A 169 7.34 4.99 -3.80
C VAL A 169 7.13 6.31 -3.07
N THR A 170 7.34 6.33 -1.74
CA THR A 170 7.31 7.53 -0.88
C THR A 170 8.66 7.93 -0.31
N ASP A 171 9.54 6.96 -0.07
CA ASP A 171 10.86 7.16 0.50
C ASP A 171 11.92 6.36 -0.26
N LEU A 172 13.14 6.87 -0.30
CA LEU A 172 14.19 6.37 -1.17
C LEU A 172 15.10 5.36 -0.47
N ALA A 173 15.77 4.53 -1.26
CA ALA A 173 16.65 3.47 -0.77
C ALA A 173 17.82 3.98 0.11
N GLY A 174 18.38 5.15 -0.23
CA GLY A 174 19.48 5.77 0.52
C GLY A 174 19.03 6.63 1.71
N GLU A 175 17.73 6.71 2.01
CA GLU A 175 17.23 7.56 3.10
C GLU A 175 17.12 6.78 4.41
N THR A 176 17.64 7.40 5.47
CA THR A 176 17.40 7.00 6.87
C THR A 176 16.42 7.98 7.48
N MET A 177 15.34 7.49 8.08
CA MET A 177 14.30 8.30 8.70
C MET A 177 14.80 8.87 10.03
N ALA A 178 14.55 10.15 10.27
CA ALA A 178 14.86 10.80 11.55
C ALA A 178 13.79 10.54 12.60
N ASN A 179 12.53 10.32 12.17
CA ASN A 179 11.43 9.94 13.03
C ASN A 179 11.40 8.42 13.20
N ASP A 180 11.09 7.98 14.43
CA ASP A 180 10.92 6.57 14.75
C ASP A 180 9.44 6.18 14.57
N PHE A 181 9.11 5.68 13.39
CA PHE A 181 7.75 5.24 13.08
C PHE A 181 7.43 3.88 13.71
N ASN A 182 8.43 3.02 13.95
CA ASN A 182 8.21 1.74 14.61
C ASN A 182 7.79 1.92 16.07
N ALA A 183 8.37 2.90 16.77
CA ALA A 183 7.94 3.25 18.12
C ALA A 183 6.52 3.85 18.17
N ALA A 184 6.04 4.40 17.06
CA ALA A 184 4.70 4.97 16.95
C ALA A 184 3.67 3.97 16.38
N LEU A 185 4.10 2.84 15.84
CA LEU A 185 3.21 1.82 15.30
C LEU A 185 2.55 1.04 16.44
N ARG A 186 1.22 1.11 16.49
CA ARG A 186 0.42 0.42 17.51
C ARG A 186 0.06 -0.99 17.03
N ALA A 187 -0.32 -1.85 17.96
CA ALA A 187 -0.77 -3.23 17.66
C ALA A 187 -2.02 -3.28 16.74
N ASP A 188 -2.81 -2.20 16.71
CA ASP A 188 -3.95 -2.05 15.80
C ASP A 188 -3.57 -1.58 14.38
N GLY A 189 -2.28 -1.50 14.05
CA GLY A 189 -1.78 -1.09 12.75
C GLY A 189 -1.86 0.40 12.45
N HIS A 190 -2.24 1.23 13.43
CA HIS A 190 -2.27 2.68 13.28
C HIS A 190 -1.04 3.32 13.92
N PHE A 191 -0.60 4.42 13.33
CA PHE A 191 0.47 5.23 13.91
C PHE A 191 -0.08 6.18 14.97
N ASP A 192 0.48 6.14 16.17
CA ASP A 192 0.14 7.07 17.24
C ASP A 192 0.70 8.46 16.91
N THR A 193 -0.20 9.36 16.50
CA THR A 193 0.14 10.72 16.13
C THR A 193 0.81 11.49 17.29
N MET A 194 0.43 11.20 18.54
CA MET A 194 1.03 11.87 19.70
C MET A 194 2.47 11.43 19.94
N VAL A 195 2.76 10.12 19.71
CA VAL A 195 4.13 9.60 19.80
C VAL A 195 5.01 10.22 18.72
N VAL A 196 4.51 10.30 17.46
CA VAL A 196 5.21 10.95 16.36
C VAL A 196 5.48 12.42 16.67
N LEU A 197 4.45 13.16 17.15
CA LEU A 197 4.57 14.59 17.45
C LEU A 197 5.56 14.86 18.60
N ARG A 198 5.45 14.11 19.70
CA ARG A 198 6.40 14.20 20.84
C ARG A 198 7.82 13.86 20.38
N GLY A 199 7.96 12.84 19.53
CA GLY A 199 9.24 12.50 18.92
C GLY A 199 9.80 13.63 18.08
N ALA A 200 8.98 14.28 17.27
CA ALA A 200 9.39 15.39 16.41
C ALA A 200 9.86 16.61 17.22
N LEU A 201 9.20 16.89 18.35
CA LEU A 201 9.57 18.01 19.23
C LEU A 201 10.93 17.82 19.93
N ARG A 202 11.45 16.59 20.06
CA ARG A 202 12.79 16.34 20.63
C ARG A 202 13.93 16.78 19.71
N ARG A 203 13.74 16.77 18.39
CA ARG A 203 14.71 17.20 17.36
C ARG A 203 13.97 17.94 16.24
N PRO A 204 13.39 19.11 16.52
CA PRO A 204 12.43 19.76 15.61
C PRO A 204 13.06 20.14 14.27
N LEU A 205 14.32 20.55 14.24
CA LEU A 205 15.02 20.97 13.01
C LEU A 205 15.23 19.83 12.01
N ALA A 206 15.28 18.56 12.45
CA ALA A 206 15.41 17.40 11.59
C ALA A 206 14.07 16.73 11.33
N ARG A 207 13.27 16.50 12.37
CA ARG A 207 12.09 15.63 12.33
C ARG A 207 10.85 16.32 11.74
N VAL A 208 10.65 17.61 12.03
CA VAL A 208 9.49 18.34 11.47
C VAL A 208 9.59 18.51 9.95
N PRO A 209 10.73 18.95 9.38
CA PRO A 209 10.90 18.99 7.92
C PRO A 209 10.73 17.63 7.25
N GLU A 210 11.15 16.53 7.89
CA GLU A 210 10.93 15.20 7.38
C GLU A 210 9.44 14.85 7.30
N LEU A 211 8.66 15.09 8.34
CA LEU A 211 7.21 14.85 8.32
C LEU A 211 6.51 15.67 7.22
N CYS A 212 6.89 16.95 7.05
CA CYS A 212 6.36 17.78 5.97
C CYS A 212 6.71 17.20 4.59
N ARG A 213 7.96 16.77 4.41
CA ARG A 213 8.43 16.16 3.16
C ARG A 213 7.70 14.83 2.88
N LEU A 214 7.56 13.96 3.87
CA LEU A 214 6.84 12.69 3.74
C LEU A 214 5.37 12.92 3.37
N ARG A 215 4.71 13.87 4.03
CA ARG A 215 3.33 14.25 3.68
C ARG A 215 3.20 14.73 2.24
N GLN A 216 4.08 15.60 1.77
CA GLN A 216 4.07 16.09 0.39
C GLN A 216 4.29 14.95 -0.61
N ARG A 217 5.24 14.04 -0.31
CA ARG A 217 5.51 12.87 -1.13
C ARG A 217 4.32 11.91 -1.17
N SER A 218 3.68 11.65 -0.04
CA SER A 218 2.48 10.81 0.06
C SER A 218 1.32 11.36 -0.77
N VAL A 219 1.06 12.67 -0.71
CA VAL A 219 0.02 13.30 -1.55
C VAL A 219 0.34 13.18 -3.03
N ARG A 220 1.61 13.38 -3.42
CA ARG A 220 2.05 13.21 -4.81
C ARG A 220 1.92 11.76 -5.25
N ALA A 221 2.40 10.83 -4.43
CA ALA A 221 2.35 9.39 -4.70
C ALA A 221 0.90 8.89 -4.85
N ALA A 222 0.00 9.28 -3.95
CA ALA A 222 -1.42 8.91 -4.04
C ALA A 222 -2.07 9.41 -5.34
N ARG A 223 -1.74 10.63 -5.79
CA ARG A 223 -2.25 11.16 -7.07
C ARG A 223 -1.76 10.34 -8.26
N VAL A 224 -0.47 10.01 -8.29
CA VAL A 224 0.11 9.20 -9.37
C VAL A 224 -0.50 7.81 -9.38
N LEU A 225 -0.68 7.19 -8.21
CA LEU A 225 -1.33 5.89 -8.06
C LEU A 225 -2.77 5.91 -8.60
N GLY A 226 -3.53 6.96 -8.31
CA GLY A 226 -4.89 7.14 -8.82
C GLY A 226 -4.94 7.26 -10.34
N VAL A 227 -4.04 8.05 -10.95
CA VAL A 227 -3.91 8.15 -12.41
C VAL A 227 -3.52 6.79 -13.01
N PHE A 228 -2.63 6.07 -12.34
CA PHE A 228 -2.20 4.74 -12.78
C PHE A 228 -3.41 3.78 -12.84
N PHE A 229 -4.18 3.66 -11.77
CA PHE A 229 -5.37 2.80 -11.73
C PHE A 229 -6.43 3.17 -12.77
N ALA A 230 -6.63 4.45 -13.05
CA ALA A 230 -7.56 4.90 -14.08
C ALA A 230 -7.16 4.45 -15.50
N ASN A 231 -5.90 4.08 -15.72
CA ASN A 231 -5.34 3.64 -17.02
C ASN A 231 -5.02 2.14 -17.04
N CYS A 232 -5.38 1.37 -16.01
CA CYS A 232 -5.13 -0.07 -15.94
C CYS A 232 -6.29 -0.90 -16.44
N ARG A 233 -5.95 -2.09 -16.95
CA ARG A 233 -6.87 -3.20 -17.23
C ARG A 233 -6.37 -4.45 -16.49
N TYR A 234 -7.26 -5.20 -15.91
CA TYR A 234 -7.00 -6.36 -15.06
C TYR A 234 -7.57 -7.64 -15.67
#